data_e9a431e7ae0b2fd0d97c390f58dc80ba
#
_entry.id   e9a431e7ae0b2fd0d97c390f58dc80ba
#
_cell.length_a   1.000
_cell.length_b   1.000
_cell.length_c   1.000
_cell.angle_alpha   90.00
_cell.angle_beta   90.00
_cell.angle_gamma   90.00
#
_symmetry.space_group_name_H-M   'P 1'
#
loop_
_entity.id
_entity.type
_entity.pdbx_description
1 polymer ?
#
loop_
_entity_poly.entity_id
_entity_poly.type
_entity_poly.pdbx_seq_one_letter_code
_entity_poly.pdbx_strand_id
1 'polypeptide(L)'
;TENGRVAYPVEFIDNAVLKGKAKRIPDVVIFLTADAFGVLPPISKLDKDAAMYHFMTGFTSKVAGTERGIKEPQPTFSSLFGEPFMPLDPMVYGEMLGEKIESGGTRVYLINTGWTGGSYDERFKLDVPTSCPDVPSELLDARSTWANPEEYDRVAESLAQMFVDNAEKRLTTMSPEVRAAGPRPLRVA
;
A
#
# COMPACT_ATOMS: atom_id res chain seq x y z
N THR A 1 -0.54 -23.88 14.65
CA THR A 1 0.18 -24.05 13.36
C THR A 1 0.37 -22.71 12.73
N GLU A 2 1.60 -22.38 12.36
CA GLU A 2 1.90 -21.18 11.60
C GLU A 2 1.17 -21.19 10.25
N ASN A 3 0.65 -20.04 9.85
CA ASN A 3 0.00 -19.84 8.56
C ASN A 3 -1.08 -20.88 8.22
N GLY A 4 -1.95 -21.18 9.19
CA GLY A 4 -3.10 -22.05 8.98
C GLY A 4 -4.09 -21.43 8.01
N ARG A 5 -4.56 -22.21 7.05
CA ARG A 5 -5.54 -21.79 6.03
C ARG A 5 -6.73 -22.71 6.06
N VAL A 6 -7.92 -22.14 5.85
CA VAL A 6 -9.17 -22.88 5.79
C VAL A 6 -10.00 -22.42 4.60
N ALA A 7 -10.64 -23.35 3.93
CA ALA A 7 -11.63 -23.09 2.89
C ALA A 7 -12.99 -23.62 3.33
N TYR A 8 -14.04 -22.83 3.14
CA TYR A 8 -15.41 -23.18 3.45
C TYR A 8 -16.38 -22.51 2.47
N PRO A 9 -17.58 -23.07 2.28
CA PRO A 9 -18.60 -22.49 1.42
C PRO A 9 -19.01 -21.09 1.88
N VAL A 10 -19.30 -20.18 0.93
CA VAL A 10 -19.70 -18.79 1.23
C VAL A 10 -20.99 -18.73 2.07
N GLU A 11 -21.84 -19.75 1.96
CA GLU A 11 -23.11 -19.88 2.74
C GLU A 11 -22.88 -20.00 4.24
N PHE A 12 -21.66 -20.32 4.67
CA PHE A 12 -21.31 -20.38 6.10
C PHE A 12 -21.05 -19.00 6.72
N ILE A 13 -20.98 -17.97 5.88
CA ILE A 13 -20.79 -16.59 6.32
C ILE A 13 -22.15 -15.90 6.39
N ASP A 14 -22.55 -15.48 7.59
CA ASP A 14 -23.76 -14.70 7.78
C ASP A 14 -23.70 -13.39 6.97
N ASN A 15 -24.82 -13.01 6.37
CA ASN A 15 -24.94 -11.81 5.52
C ASN A 15 -24.07 -11.79 4.25
N ALA A 16 -23.53 -12.93 3.82
CA ALA A 16 -22.79 -13.01 2.57
C ALA A 16 -23.69 -12.82 1.36
N VAL A 17 -23.15 -12.19 0.32
CA VAL A 17 -23.81 -12.12 -0.99
C VAL A 17 -23.54 -13.41 -1.76
N LEU A 18 -24.44 -14.37 -1.68
CA LEU A 18 -24.26 -15.73 -2.22
C LEU A 18 -23.93 -15.79 -3.72
N LYS A 19 -24.41 -14.80 -4.51
CA LYS A 19 -24.09 -14.71 -5.94
C LYS A 19 -22.72 -14.14 -6.24
N GLY A 20 -21.97 -13.67 -5.23
CA GLY A 20 -20.62 -13.12 -5.36
C GLY A 20 -20.52 -11.89 -6.26
N LYS A 21 -21.61 -11.15 -6.48
CA LYS A 21 -21.65 -9.96 -7.35
C LYS A 21 -22.09 -8.74 -6.58
N ALA A 22 -21.25 -7.71 -6.59
CA ALA A 22 -21.66 -6.37 -6.14
C ALA A 22 -22.64 -5.76 -7.13
N LYS A 23 -23.59 -4.97 -6.63
CA LYS A 23 -24.61 -4.29 -7.47
C LYS A 23 -24.06 -3.04 -8.15
N ARG A 24 -22.99 -2.43 -7.62
CA ARG A 24 -22.37 -1.19 -8.10
C ARG A 24 -20.87 -1.15 -7.79
N ILE A 25 -20.18 -0.21 -8.40
CA ILE A 25 -18.79 0.12 -8.04
C ILE A 25 -18.79 0.66 -6.60
N PRO A 26 -17.84 0.27 -5.74
CA PRO A 26 -17.77 0.74 -4.36
C PRO A 26 -17.48 2.25 -4.30
N ASP A 27 -18.03 2.94 -3.31
CA ASP A 27 -17.77 4.36 -3.07
C ASP A 27 -16.36 4.59 -2.49
N VAL A 28 -15.81 3.57 -1.81
CA VAL A 28 -14.49 3.60 -1.17
C VAL A 28 -13.76 2.29 -1.41
N VAL A 29 -12.50 2.40 -1.77
CA VAL A 29 -11.54 1.28 -1.81
C VAL A 29 -10.45 1.54 -0.78
N ILE A 30 -10.12 0.54 -0.01
CA ILE A 30 -9.05 0.59 0.99
C ILE A 30 -7.99 -0.44 0.60
N PHE A 31 -6.78 0.04 0.33
CA PHE A 31 -5.60 -0.82 0.22
C PHE A 31 -4.98 -1.02 1.60
N LEU A 32 -4.66 -2.24 1.93
CA LEU A 32 -3.95 -2.58 3.16
C LEU A 32 -2.48 -2.83 2.84
N THR A 33 -1.60 -2.15 3.55
CA THR A 33 -0.16 -2.41 3.53
C THR A 33 0.34 -2.64 4.95
N ALA A 34 1.45 -3.33 5.11
CA ALA A 34 2.12 -3.47 6.39
C ALA A 34 3.56 -2.98 6.24
N ASP A 35 3.84 -1.78 6.72
CA ASP A 35 5.20 -1.25 6.74
C ASP A 35 5.93 -1.75 8.00
N ALA A 36 7.03 -2.47 7.80
CA ALA A 36 7.87 -2.97 8.87
C ALA A 36 8.96 -1.99 9.31
N PHE A 37 9.10 -0.86 8.62
CA PHE A 37 10.13 0.14 8.90
C PHE A 37 9.62 1.32 9.74
N GLY A 38 8.29 1.53 9.76
CA GLY A 38 7.68 2.62 10.50
C GLY A 38 7.85 4.00 9.84
N VAL A 39 7.93 4.05 8.52
CA VAL A 39 8.10 5.29 7.75
C VAL A 39 6.86 5.69 6.95
N LEU A 40 5.98 4.75 6.62
CA LEU A 40 4.73 5.08 5.95
C LEU A 40 3.69 5.60 6.95
N PRO A 41 2.87 6.58 6.54
CA PRO A 41 1.81 7.10 7.39
C PRO A 41 0.72 6.04 7.68
N PRO A 42 -0.04 6.21 8.78
CA PRO A 42 -1.09 5.26 9.15
C PRO A 42 -2.24 5.22 8.14
N ILE A 43 -2.56 6.37 7.53
CA ILE A 43 -3.58 6.49 6.49
C ILE A 43 -3.18 7.55 5.49
N SER A 44 -3.43 7.27 4.21
CA SER A 44 -3.20 8.20 3.11
C SER A 44 -4.35 8.16 2.12
N LYS A 45 -4.74 9.32 1.59
CA LYS A 45 -5.65 9.38 0.46
C LYS A 45 -4.83 9.29 -0.82
N LEU A 46 -5.30 8.50 -1.76
CA LEU A 46 -4.65 8.32 -3.06
C LEU A 46 -5.49 8.95 -4.16
N ASP A 47 -4.85 9.71 -5.04
CA ASP A 47 -5.44 10.04 -6.35
C ASP A 47 -5.42 8.80 -7.26
N LYS A 48 -5.91 8.94 -8.49
CA LYS A 48 -5.99 7.82 -9.45
C LYS A 48 -4.62 7.21 -9.72
N ASP A 49 -3.62 8.03 -10.04
CA ASP A 49 -2.31 7.54 -10.48
C ASP A 49 -1.52 6.93 -9.32
N ALA A 50 -1.61 7.53 -8.12
CA ALA A 50 -1.08 6.95 -6.89
C ALA A 50 -1.78 5.63 -6.54
N ALA A 51 -3.11 5.54 -6.70
CA ALA A 51 -3.85 4.31 -6.48
C ALA A 51 -3.38 3.19 -7.44
N MET A 52 -3.24 3.50 -8.73
CA MET A 52 -2.70 2.56 -9.71
C MET A 52 -1.27 2.14 -9.35
N TYR A 53 -0.41 3.08 -8.97
CA TYR A 53 0.96 2.80 -8.57
C TYR A 53 1.03 1.85 -7.37
N HIS A 54 0.34 2.16 -6.28
CA HIS A 54 0.34 1.33 -5.06
C HIS A 54 -0.32 -0.04 -5.30
N PHE A 55 -1.35 -0.10 -6.13
CA PHE A 55 -1.94 -1.37 -6.55
C PHE A 55 -0.95 -2.23 -7.34
N MET A 56 -0.29 -1.65 -8.34
CA MET A 56 0.67 -2.38 -9.18
C MET A 56 1.93 -2.81 -8.43
N THR A 57 2.41 -2.01 -7.47
CA THR A 57 3.58 -2.38 -6.66
C THR A 57 3.23 -3.40 -5.59
N GLY A 58 2.04 -3.30 -4.96
CA GLY A 58 1.56 -4.22 -3.93
C GLY A 58 2.52 -4.34 -2.76
N PHE A 59 3.04 -3.20 -2.25
CA PHE A 59 3.98 -3.20 -1.13
C PHE A 59 3.34 -3.67 0.16
N THR A 60 4.04 -4.55 0.87
CA THR A 60 3.71 -4.99 2.23
C THR A 60 4.98 -5.57 2.88
N SER A 61 4.84 -6.15 4.06
CA SER A 61 5.94 -6.86 4.72
C SER A 61 5.53 -8.27 5.11
N LYS A 62 6.45 -9.20 4.97
CA LYS A 62 6.37 -10.53 5.56
C LYS A 62 6.73 -10.41 7.03
N VAL A 63 5.89 -10.93 7.90
CA VAL A 63 6.10 -10.90 9.35
C VAL A 63 6.11 -12.31 9.94
N ALA A 64 6.72 -12.46 11.11
CA ALA A 64 6.77 -13.73 11.82
C ALA A 64 5.37 -14.34 12.00
N GLY A 65 5.25 -15.65 11.81
CA GLY A 65 3.98 -16.37 11.91
C GLY A 65 3.10 -16.35 10.66
N THR A 66 3.37 -15.47 9.68
CA THR A 66 2.63 -15.42 8.41
C THR A 66 3.25 -16.30 7.32
N GLU A 67 4.56 -16.44 7.32
CA GLU A 67 5.29 -17.32 6.41
C GLU A 67 6.33 -18.16 7.15
N ARG A 68 6.48 -19.40 6.71
CA ARG A 68 7.42 -20.34 7.32
C ARG A 68 8.86 -19.83 7.19
N GLY A 69 9.58 -19.76 8.30
CA GLY A 69 10.99 -19.37 8.34
C GLY A 69 11.25 -17.87 8.44
N ILE A 70 10.21 -17.03 8.40
CA ILE A 70 10.34 -15.59 8.62
C ILE A 70 10.37 -15.33 10.12
N LYS A 71 11.48 -14.74 10.61
CA LYS A 71 11.67 -14.35 12.01
C LYS A 71 11.63 -12.85 12.19
N GLU A 72 12.22 -12.11 11.27
CA GLU A 72 12.26 -10.66 11.26
C GLU A 72 11.40 -10.12 10.11
N PRO A 73 10.77 -8.95 10.27
CA PRO A 73 9.98 -8.33 9.22
C PRO A 73 10.82 -8.07 7.96
N GLN A 74 10.27 -8.41 6.80
CA GLN A 74 10.94 -8.25 5.51
C GLN A 74 10.02 -7.54 4.52
N PRO A 75 10.48 -6.46 3.86
CA PRO A 75 9.70 -5.80 2.82
C PRO A 75 9.47 -6.76 1.65
N THR A 76 8.29 -6.70 1.07
CA THR A 76 7.94 -7.48 -0.11
C THR A 76 7.03 -6.70 -1.04
N PHE A 77 7.10 -7.03 -2.32
CA PHE A 77 6.24 -6.49 -3.35
C PHE A 77 5.51 -7.65 -4.02
N SER A 78 4.19 -7.65 -3.93
CA SER A 78 3.32 -8.61 -4.60
C SER A 78 2.38 -7.83 -5.49
N SER A 79 2.70 -7.73 -6.78
CA SER A 79 1.93 -6.94 -7.73
C SER A 79 0.45 -7.24 -7.62
N LEU A 80 -0.38 -6.18 -7.64
CA LEU A 80 -1.84 -6.28 -7.54
C LEU A 80 -2.32 -6.89 -6.20
N PHE A 81 -1.46 -6.97 -5.19
CA PHE A 81 -1.67 -7.71 -3.93
C PHE A 81 -1.99 -9.20 -4.12
N GLY A 82 -1.70 -9.74 -5.29
CA GLY A 82 -2.06 -11.12 -5.66
C GLY A 82 -1.35 -11.63 -6.91
N GLU A 83 -0.10 -11.25 -7.14
CA GLU A 83 0.69 -11.55 -8.33
C GLU A 83 0.55 -13.01 -8.84
N PRO A 84 0.59 -14.07 -7.99
CA PRO A 84 0.47 -15.43 -8.47
C PRO A 84 -0.88 -15.78 -9.12
N PHE A 85 -1.90 -14.96 -8.93
CA PHE A 85 -3.26 -15.17 -9.43
C PHE A 85 -3.59 -14.29 -10.64
N MET A 86 -2.66 -13.44 -11.08
CA MET A 86 -2.90 -12.43 -12.12
C MET A 86 -2.13 -12.79 -13.39
N PRO A 87 -2.79 -13.37 -14.43
CA PRO A 87 -2.11 -13.90 -15.63
C PRO A 87 -1.72 -12.83 -16.65
N LEU A 88 -2.26 -11.61 -16.56
CA LEU A 88 -1.97 -10.54 -17.51
C LEU A 88 -0.89 -9.60 -16.94
N ASP A 89 -0.41 -8.70 -17.79
CA ASP A 89 0.50 -7.64 -17.38
C ASP A 89 -0.14 -6.75 -16.29
N PRO A 90 0.60 -6.38 -15.24
CA PRO A 90 0.09 -5.54 -14.16
C PRO A 90 -0.53 -4.22 -14.63
N MET A 91 -0.03 -3.62 -15.72
CA MET A 91 -0.57 -2.36 -16.25
C MET A 91 -2.02 -2.53 -16.73
N VAL A 92 -2.37 -3.66 -17.33
CA VAL A 92 -3.74 -3.95 -17.76
C VAL A 92 -4.73 -3.86 -16.59
N TYR A 93 -4.36 -4.45 -15.45
CA TYR A 93 -5.19 -4.38 -14.24
C TYR A 93 -5.17 -2.97 -13.61
N GLY A 94 -4.02 -2.29 -13.68
CA GLY A 94 -3.89 -0.91 -13.24
C GLY A 94 -4.84 0.03 -13.99
N GLU A 95 -4.88 -0.07 -15.31
CA GLU A 95 -5.79 0.70 -16.18
C GLU A 95 -7.26 0.38 -15.87
N MET A 96 -7.62 -0.90 -15.73
CA MET A 96 -8.97 -1.30 -15.33
C MET A 96 -9.39 -0.69 -13.99
N LEU A 97 -8.47 -0.61 -13.03
CA LEU A 97 -8.72 0.03 -11.74
C LEU A 97 -8.90 1.54 -11.91
N GLY A 98 -8.00 2.21 -12.66
CA GLY A 98 -8.08 3.64 -12.95
C GLY A 98 -9.42 4.04 -13.58
N GLU A 99 -9.88 3.29 -14.58
CA GLU A 99 -11.19 3.49 -15.21
C GLU A 99 -12.36 3.35 -14.21
N LYS A 100 -12.29 2.38 -13.28
CA LYS A 100 -13.32 2.18 -12.26
C LYS A 100 -13.33 3.32 -11.22
N ILE A 101 -12.15 3.81 -10.85
CA ILE A 101 -12.03 4.97 -9.95
C ILE A 101 -12.68 6.20 -10.58
N GLU A 102 -12.35 6.50 -11.83
CA GLU A 102 -12.90 7.66 -12.54
C GLU A 102 -14.42 7.55 -12.77
N SER A 103 -14.88 6.44 -13.36
CA SER A 103 -16.27 6.25 -13.70
C SER A 103 -17.19 6.11 -12.49
N GLY A 104 -16.66 5.59 -11.36
CA GLY A 104 -17.42 5.40 -10.13
C GLY A 104 -17.34 6.55 -9.13
N GLY A 105 -16.43 7.51 -9.32
CA GLY A 105 -16.13 8.54 -8.33
C GLY A 105 -15.58 7.92 -7.03
N THR A 106 -14.94 6.77 -7.13
CA THR A 106 -14.45 5.99 -5.99
C THR A 106 -13.27 6.70 -5.30
N ARG A 107 -13.37 6.85 -3.99
CA ARG A 107 -12.25 7.34 -3.16
C ARG A 107 -11.35 6.18 -2.79
N VAL A 108 -10.04 6.38 -2.89
CA VAL A 108 -9.05 5.34 -2.56
C VAL A 108 -8.19 5.79 -1.39
N TYR A 109 -7.97 4.87 -0.46
CA TYR A 109 -7.12 5.08 0.70
C TYR A 109 -6.12 3.94 0.84
N LEU A 110 -4.92 4.28 1.29
CA LEU A 110 -3.90 3.32 1.74
C LEU A 110 -3.88 3.34 3.26
N ILE A 111 -4.09 2.19 3.88
CA ILE A 111 -4.01 2.01 5.33
C ILE A 111 -2.78 1.17 5.65
N ASN A 112 -1.91 1.73 6.48
CA ASN A 112 -0.76 1.01 7.01
C ASN A 112 -1.16 0.26 8.28
N THR A 113 -1.15 -1.07 8.22
CA THR A 113 -1.48 -1.98 9.34
C THR A 113 -0.23 -2.49 10.06
N GLY A 114 0.95 -2.03 9.65
CA GLY A 114 2.24 -2.33 10.28
C GLY A 114 2.64 -1.29 11.32
N TRP A 115 3.93 -1.02 11.40
CA TRP A 115 4.44 0.07 12.24
C TRP A 115 4.15 1.41 11.58
N THR A 116 3.74 2.37 12.38
CA THR A 116 3.37 3.68 11.86
C THR A 116 4.36 4.74 12.32
N GLY A 117 4.74 5.54 11.37
CA GLY A 117 5.20 6.86 11.64
C GLY A 117 4.52 7.79 10.63
N GLY A 118 3.86 8.88 10.99
CA GLY A 118 2.76 9.47 10.28
C GLY A 118 2.77 10.87 9.79
N SER A 119 3.62 11.55 9.14
CA SER A 119 3.30 12.79 8.40
C SER A 119 3.60 12.68 6.90
N TYR A 120 3.18 13.72 6.14
CA TYR A 120 3.58 13.86 4.76
C TYR A 120 5.11 13.81 4.65
N ASP A 121 5.60 12.77 4.02
CA ASP A 121 6.99 12.71 3.58
C ASP A 121 7.00 12.86 2.05
N GLU A 122 7.70 13.87 1.55
CA GLU A 122 7.78 14.19 0.12
C GLU A 122 8.26 13.02 -0.74
N ARG A 123 9.00 12.08 -0.14
CA ARG A 123 9.49 10.88 -0.83
C ARG A 123 8.36 9.98 -1.29
N PHE A 124 7.29 9.87 -0.47
CA PHE A 124 6.19 8.94 -0.73
C PHE A 124 5.00 9.57 -1.47
N LYS A 125 4.93 10.90 -1.54
CA LYS A 125 3.85 11.65 -2.22
C LYS A 125 2.44 11.23 -1.79
N LEU A 126 2.26 11.01 -0.50
CA LEU A 126 1.02 10.56 0.08
C LEU A 126 0.29 11.72 0.76
N ASP A 127 -1.00 11.90 0.44
CA ASP A 127 -1.87 12.84 1.15
C ASP A 127 -2.24 12.28 2.52
N VAL A 128 -1.68 12.87 3.58
CA VAL A 128 -1.87 12.45 4.97
C VAL A 128 -2.78 13.45 5.69
N PRO A 129 -3.73 12.98 6.53
CA PRO A 129 -4.54 13.89 7.33
C PRO A 129 -3.67 14.64 8.35
N THR A 130 -3.88 15.94 8.49
CA THR A 130 -3.22 16.79 9.49
C THR A 130 -3.89 16.71 10.86
N SER A 131 -5.10 16.16 10.93
CA SER A 131 -5.85 15.93 12.17
C SER A 131 -6.76 14.72 12.03
N CYS A 132 -6.97 14.00 13.13
CA CYS A 132 -7.92 12.91 13.22
C CYS A 132 -8.62 12.99 14.59
N PRO A 133 -9.96 12.87 14.68
CA PRO A 133 -10.66 12.85 15.95
C PRO A 133 -10.09 11.78 16.87
N ASP A 134 -9.89 12.14 18.14
CA ASP A 134 -9.37 11.26 19.21
C ASP A 134 -7.97 10.67 18.96
N VAL A 135 -7.21 11.19 17.99
CA VAL A 135 -5.82 10.80 17.71
C VAL A 135 -4.92 12.01 17.93
N PRO A 136 -3.90 11.90 18.82
CA PRO A 136 -2.89 12.94 18.97
C PRO A 136 -2.22 13.27 17.63
N SER A 137 -2.09 14.56 17.31
CA SER A 137 -1.52 15.00 16.03
C SER A 137 -0.07 14.55 15.84
N GLU A 138 0.67 14.35 16.93
CA GLU A 138 2.04 13.85 16.93
C GLU A 138 2.15 12.45 16.31
N LEU A 139 1.10 11.63 16.45
CA LEU A 139 1.06 10.30 15.84
C LEU A 139 0.82 10.34 14.32
N LEU A 140 0.43 11.48 13.80
CA LEU A 140 0.29 11.70 12.36
C LEU A 140 1.60 12.19 11.71
N ASP A 141 2.64 12.44 12.50
CA ASP A 141 3.99 12.82 12.04
C ASP A 141 5.02 11.72 12.35
N ALA A 142 5.34 10.89 11.35
CA ALA A 142 6.29 9.78 11.48
C ALA A 142 7.66 10.22 11.97
N ARG A 143 8.18 11.23 11.33
CA ARG A 143 9.54 11.67 11.58
C ARG A 143 9.70 12.14 13.03
N SER A 144 8.66 12.79 13.58
CA SER A 144 8.67 13.28 14.98
C SER A 144 8.54 12.17 16.02
N THR A 145 8.01 10.99 15.64
CA THR A 145 7.89 9.85 16.55
C THR A 145 9.18 9.03 16.70
N TRP A 146 10.16 9.28 15.85
CA TRP A 146 11.45 8.61 15.94
C TRP A 146 12.39 9.28 16.93
N ALA A 147 13.08 8.50 17.73
CA ALA A 147 14.09 9.01 18.65
C ALA A 147 15.23 9.74 17.94
N ASN A 148 15.53 9.35 16.70
CA ASN A 148 16.50 9.98 15.81
C ASN A 148 15.87 10.28 14.45
N PRO A 149 15.55 11.56 14.15
CA PRO A 149 15.00 11.95 12.85
C PRO A 149 15.90 11.67 11.64
N GLU A 150 17.21 11.68 11.80
CA GLU A 150 18.16 11.35 10.72
C GLU A 150 18.11 9.84 10.37
N GLU A 151 17.86 9.01 11.36
CA GLU A 151 17.64 7.59 11.14
C GLU A 151 16.33 7.34 10.37
N TYR A 152 15.26 8.05 10.71
CA TYR A 152 14.02 8.04 9.94
C TYR A 152 14.30 8.39 8.47
N ASP A 153 15.00 9.52 8.23
CA ASP A 153 15.32 9.98 6.88
C ASP A 153 16.07 8.91 6.08
N ARG A 154 17.06 8.25 6.70
CA ARG A 154 17.83 7.17 6.08
C ARG A 154 16.97 5.95 5.73
N VAL A 155 16.08 5.55 6.62
CA VAL A 155 15.20 4.39 6.41
C VAL A 155 14.14 4.71 5.36
N ALA A 156 13.56 5.90 5.40
CA ALA A 156 12.59 6.39 4.42
C ALA A 156 13.21 6.46 3.01
N GLU A 157 14.44 6.94 2.89
CA GLU A 157 15.19 6.97 1.64
C GLU A 157 15.40 5.56 1.08
N SER A 158 15.81 4.62 1.95
CA SER A 158 15.98 3.22 1.56
C SER A 158 14.68 2.59 1.06
N LEU A 159 13.55 2.83 1.73
CA LEU A 159 12.26 2.31 1.30
C LEU A 159 11.82 2.94 -0.02
N ALA A 160 11.97 4.26 -0.18
CA ALA A 160 11.64 4.94 -1.44
C ALA A 160 12.47 4.37 -2.61
N GLN A 161 13.76 4.06 -2.39
CA GLN A 161 14.59 3.41 -3.40
C GLN A 161 14.09 1.99 -3.74
N MET A 162 13.64 1.22 -2.74
CA MET A 162 13.07 -0.12 -2.99
C MET A 162 11.82 -0.05 -3.89
N PHE A 163 10.96 0.95 -3.72
CA PHE A 163 9.83 1.19 -4.62
C PHE A 163 10.27 1.48 -6.05
N VAL A 164 11.26 2.36 -6.23
CA VAL A 164 11.81 2.68 -7.55
C VAL A 164 12.40 1.44 -8.20
N ASP A 165 13.25 0.71 -7.48
CA ASP A 165 13.89 -0.51 -7.98
C ASP A 165 12.87 -1.57 -8.40
N ASN A 166 11.80 -1.75 -7.61
CA ASN A 166 10.74 -2.68 -7.96
C ASN A 166 10.00 -2.25 -9.23
N ALA A 167 9.65 -0.96 -9.33
CA ALA A 167 8.97 -0.43 -10.50
C ALA A 167 9.82 -0.53 -11.77
N GLU A 168 11.12 -0.29 -11.68
CA GLU A 168 12.04 -0.40 -12.83
C GLU A 168 12.25 -1.85 -13.28
N LYS A 169 12.41 -2.78 -12.32
CA LYS A 169 12.74 -4.17 -12.63
C LYS A 169 11.54 -5.02 -13.02
N ARG A 170 10.36 -4.75 -12.44
CA ARG A 170 9.19 -5.64 -12.54
C ARG A 170 7.98 -5.03 -13.23
N LEU A 171 7.88 -3.71 -13.29
CA LEU A 171 6.74 -2.98 -13.83
C LEU A 171 7.15 -2.11 -15.01
N THR A 172 7.82 -2.73 -15.98
CA THR A 172 8.42 -2.04 -17.13
C THR A 172 7.39 -1.40 -18.07
N THR A 173 6.15 -1.90 -18.04
CA THR A 173 5.01 -1.41 -18.84
C THR A 173 4.25 -0.27 -18.16
N MET A 174 4.60 0.07 -16.89
CA MET A 174 3.95 1.16 -16.17
C MET A 174 4.09 2.48 -16.89
N SER A 175 2.97 3.20 -17.09
CA SER A 175 2.97 4.49 -17.78
C SER A 175 3.80 5.54 -17.03
N PRO A 176 4.32 6.57 -17.75
CA PRO A 176 5.11 7.64 -17.12
C PRO A 176 4.33 8.39 -16.02
N GLU A 177 3.03 8.62 -16.21
CA GLU A 177 2.15 9.32 -15.26
C GLU A 177 2.02 8.53 -13.97
N VAL A 178 1.69 7.24 -14.07
CA VAL A 178 1.57 6.35 -12.91
C VAL A 178 2.92 6.22 -12.20
N ARG A 179 4.01 6.06 -12.94
CA ARG A 179 5.37 6.02 -12.38
C ARG A 179 5.73 7.32 -11.65
N ALA A 180 5.30 8.45 -12.19
CA ALA A 180 5.53 9.76 -11.58
C ALA A 180 4.77 9.98 -10.27
N ALA A 181 3.67 9.25 -10.03
CA ALA A 181 2.91 9.29 -8.78
C ALA A 181 3.56 8.48 -7.63
N GLY A 182 4.51 7.60 -7.96
CA GLY A 182 5.20 6.77 -6.97
C GLY A 182 6.25 7.53 -6.14
N PRO A 183 6.76 6.87 -5.08
CA PRO A 183 7.84 7.39 -4.25
C PRO A 183 9.07 7.79 -5.05
N ARG A 184 9.80 8.78 -4.55
CA ARG A 184 11.08 9.23 -5.09
C ARG A 184 12.09 9.43 -3.98
N PRO A 185 13.28 8.81 -4.06
CA PRO A 185 14.39 9.14 -3.18
C PRO A 185 14.71 10.64 -3.29
N LEU A 186 14.82 11.30 -2.13
CA LEU A 186 15.34 12.65 -2.07
C LEU A 186 16.86 12.51 -2.02
N ARG A 187 17.57 12.98 -3.03
CA ARG A 187 19.05 13.02 -2.98
C ARG A 187 19.44 13.86 -1.76
N VAL A 188 19.99 13.22 -0.74
CA VAL A 188 20.68 13.93 0.33
C VAL A 188 21.89 14.58 -0.33
N ALA A 189 21.92 15.91 -0.34
CA ALA A 189 23.02 16.71 -0.88
C ALA A 189 24.25 16.58 0.02
#